data_cde3278e146994ea9a3e72ab8178e1c8
#
_entry.id   cde3278e146994ea9a3e72ab8178e1c8
#
_cell.length_a   1.000
_cell.length_b   1.000
_cell.length_c   1.000
_cell.angle_alpha   90.00
_cell.angle_beta   90.00
_cell.angle_gamma   90.00
#
_symmetry.space_group_name_H-M   'P 1'
#
loop_
_entity.id
_entity.type
_entity.pdbx_description
1 polymer ?
#
loop_
_entity_poly.entity_id
_entity_poly.type
_entity_poly.pdbx_seq_one_letter_code
_entity_poly.pdbx_strand_id
1 'polypeptide(L)'
;MKKRWTVGVLTSWLAFAPPVVLADVGEAEKEDLKFGFIKLTDMAPLAIAYEKGFFEDEGLYVTLEAQANWKVLLDRVIDGELDGAHMLAGQPLGATIGIGTQAKVITAFSMDLNGNAITVSNDVWQQMKPNLAKGSDGKPVHPIKADALKPVVTSYRDQGKAFNMGMVFPVSTHNYELRYWLAAGGIHPGYYAPHKGDNSGQINAEVLLSVTPPPQMPATMEAGTIKGYCVGEPWNQQAVFKGIGVPVVTDYEIWKNNPEKVFGVAQDWAEKYPNTHIRVVKALIRAAHWLDENDNRNRAEAVKLLSRSEYVGADAEVIANSMAGTFEYEKGDKRQVPDFNVFFRYNATYPYYSDAIWYLTQMRRWGQIENQKPDSWYMDIAKQVYRPEIYQRAAEALIEEGTLSASDFPDFAQESGFRPPQTHFIDQIRYDGRSPNAYLQQFAIGLKGSESL
;
A
#
# COMPACT_ATOMS: atom_id res chain seq x y z
N MET A 1 34.65 -79.43 32.08
CA MET A 1 33.72 -78.63 31.28
C MET A 1 33.61 -77.24 31.90
N LYS A 2 34.29 -76.26 31.26
CA LYS A 2 34.30 -74.87 31.75
C LYS A 2 33.39 -74.03 30.78
N LYS A 3 32.28 -73.51 31.31
CA LYS A 3 31.42 -72.53 30.57
C LYS A 3 32.03 -71.20 30.65
N ARG A 4 32.33 -70.60 29.48
CA ARG A 4 32.73 -69.19 29.31
C ARG A 4 31.44 -68.36 29.13
N TRP A 5 31.26 -67.34 29.95
CA TRP A 5 30.26 -66.31 29.80
C TRP A 5 30.87 -65.12 29.02
N THR A 6 30.28 -64.80 27.92
CA THR A 6 30.66 -63.61 27.14
C THR A 6 29.73 -62.44 27.57
N VAL A 7 30.32 -61.45 28.17
CA VAL A 7 29.62 -60.18 28.51
C VAL A 7 29.65 -59.26 27.26
N GLY A 8 28.50 -59.04 26.68
CA GLY A 8 28.34 -58.06 25.59
C GLY A 8 28.22 -56.64 26.17
N VAL A 9 29.18 -55.76 25.82
CA VAL A 9 29.12 -54.36 26.14
C VAL A 9 28.27 -53.66 25.06
N LEU A 10 27.07 -53.21 25.42
CA LEU A 10 26.26 -52.32 24.60
C LEU A 10 26.84 -50.87 24.75
N THR A 11 27.53 -50.41 23.73
CA THR A 11 27.92 -48.98 23.59
C THR A 11 26.73 -48.22 23.01
N SER A 12 26.02 -47.49 23.88
CA SER A 12 25.01 -46.53 23.45
C SER A 12 25.70 -45.27 22.86
N TRP A 13 25.53 -45.08 21.59
CA TRP A 13 25.88 -43.83 20.90
C TRP A 13 24.82 -42.78 21.22
N LEU A 14 25.11 -41.87 22.16
CA LEU A 14 24.39 -40.62 22.30
C LEU A 14 24.75 -39.71 21.10
N ALA A 15 23.85 -39.64 20.13
CA ALA A 15 23.94 -38.64 19.08
C ALA A 15 23.74 -37.26 19.71
N PHE A 16 24.81 -36.50 19.90
CA PHE A 16 24.72 -35.09 20.18
C PHE A 16 24.19 -34.42 18.89
N ALA A 17 22.91 -34.01 18.88
CA ALA A 17 22.42 -33.03 17.91
C ALA A 17 23.22 -31.75 18.15
N PRO A 18 23.74 -31.10 17.09
CA PRO A 18 24.38 -29.80 17.23
C PRO A 18 23.35 -28.84 17.84
N PRO A 19 23.77 -27.91 18.73
CA PRO A 19 22.87 -26.91 19.24
C PRO A 19 22.37 -26.11 18.01
N VAL A 20 21.06 -26.00 17.87
CA VAL A 20 20.44 -25.04 16.95
C VAL A 20 20.90 -23.68 17.45
N VAL A 21 21.80 -23.06 16.71
CA VAL A 21 22.15 -21.65 16.97
C VAL A 21 20.92 -20.87 16.62
N LEU A 22 20.16 -20.44 17.62
CA LEU A 22 19.08 -19.49 17.48
C LEU A 22 19.68 -18.27 16.74
N ALA A 23 19.05 -17.83 15.67
CA ALA A 23 19.46 -16.64 14.94
C ALA A 23 19.09 -15.42 15.79
N ASP A 24 19.85 -15.20 16.86
CA ASP A 24 19.70 -14.02 17.71
C ASP A 24 19.86 -12.76 16.84
N VAL A 25 18.79 -11.95 16.79
CA VAL A 25 18.87 -10.60 16.23
C VAL A 25 19.64 -9.76 17.24
N GLY A 26 20.93 -9.60 17.09
CA GLY A 26 21.82 -8.87 18.01
C GLY A 26 21.19 -7.63 18.66
N GLU A 27 21.84 -7.02 19.62
CA GLU A 27 21.36 -5.79 20.28
C GLU A 27 21.05 -4.68 19.26
N ALA A 28 20.08 -3.82 19.57
CA ALA A 28 19.77 -2.65 18.76
C ALA A 28 20.94 -1.66 18.78
N GLU A 29 21.42 -1.25 17.62
CA GLU A 29 22.51 -0.25 17.50
C GLU A 29 22.00 1.16 17.83
N LYS A 30 20.68 1.38 17.68
CA LYS A 30 19.98 2.63 18.00
C LYS A 30 18.63 2.30 18.61
N GLU A 31 18.40 2.71 19.84
CA GLU A 31 17.16 2.41 20.59
C GLU A 31 16.11 3.52 20.45
N ASP A 32 16.52 4.80 20.49
CA ASP A 32 15.63 5.95 20.35
C ASP A 32 15.36 6.25 18.88
N LEU A 33 14.11 6.04 18.45
CA LEU A 33 13.70 6.14 17.05
C LEU A 33 12.54 7.13 16.86
N LYS A 34 12.52 7.76 15.69
CA LYS A 34 11.50 8.70 15.31
C LYS A 34 10.91 8.29 13.95
N PHE A 35 9.61 7.99 13.91
CA PHE A 35 8.92 7.57 12.68
C PHE A 35 7.85 8.59 12.28
N GLY A 36 7.81 8.87 10.98
CA GLY A 36 6.80 9.75 10.38
C GLY A 36 5.61 8.98 9.86
N PHE A 37 4.43 9.63 9.85
CA PHE A 37 3.23 9.09 9.23
C PHE A 37 2.30 10.19 8.71
N ILE A 38 1.40 9.84 7.82
CA ILE A 38 0.27 10.67 7.40
C ILE A 38 -0.99 10.16 8.09
N LYS A 39 -1.92 11.06 8.42
CA LYS A 39 -3.18 10.77 9.12
C LYS A 39 -4.15 9.98 8.23
N LEU A 40 -3.93 8.68 8.17
CA LEU A 40 -4.66 7.67 7.39
C LEU A 40 -4.79 6.40 8.24
N THR A 41 -5.83 5.60 8.00
CA THR A 41 -6.04 4.35 8.77
C THR A 41 -4.96 3.30 8.50
N ASP A 42 -4.30 3.36 7.36
CA ASP A 42 -3.23 2.44 6.97
C ASP A 42 -1.90 2.66 7.73
N MET A 43 -1.78 3.73 8.54
CA MET A 43 -0.70 3.86 9.52
C MET A 43 -0.88 2.96 10.76
N ALA A 44 -2.00 2.24 10.85
CA ALA A 44 -2.37 1.43 12.01
C ALA A 44 -1.25 0.51 12.54
N PRO A 45 -0.44 -0.18 11.72
CA PRO A 45 0.66 -1.00 12.25
C PRO A 45 1.64 -0.21 13.14
N LEU A 46 1.92 1.06 12.82
CA LEU A 46 2.78 1.92 13.65
C LEU A 46 2.11 2.25 14.99
N ALA A 47 0.83 2.68 14.96
CA ALA A 47 0.08 3.02 16.16
C ALA A 47 -0.09 1.80 17.08
N ILE A 48 -0.41 0.64 16.52
CA ILE A 48 -0.59 -0.60 17.29
C ILE A 48 0.74 -1.09 17.87
N ALA A 49 1.82 -1.05 17.12
CA ALA A 49 3.14 -1.43 17.65
C ALA A 49 3.55 -0.55 18.83
N TYR A 50 3.24 0.73 18.78
CA TYR A 50 3.47 1.69 19.86
C TYR A 50 2.55 1.42 21.06
N GLU A 51 1.24 1.40 20.87
CA GLU A 51 0.24 1.30 21.96
C GLU A 51 0.22 -0.08 22.64
N LYS A 52 0.61 -1.14 21.94
CA LYS A 52 0.69 -2.50 22.50
C LYS A 52 2.07 -2.83 23.07
N GLY A 53 3.03 -1.90 23.04
CA GLY A 53 4.37 -2.09 23.57
C GLY A 53 5.25 -2.99 22.71
N PHE A 54 4.90 -3.27 21.45
CA PHE A 54 5.69 -4.18 20.61
C PHE A 54 7.06 -3.61 20.25
N PHE A 55 7.20 -2.28 20.14
CA PHE A 55 8.51 -1.66 20.01
C PHE A 55 9.35 -1.80 21.29
N GLU A 56 8.74 -1.59 22.46
CA GLU A 56 9.41 -1.72 23.75
C GLU A 56 9.87 -3.15 24.03
N ASP A 57 9.08 -4.15 23.64
CA ASP A 57 9.44 -5.58 23.71
C ASP A 57 10.73 -5.89 22.90
N GLU A 58 10.98 -5.11 21.85
CA GLU A 58 12.20 -5.19 21.02
C GLU A 58 13.33 -4.28 21.50
N GLY A 59 13.17 -3.61 22.65
CA GLY A 59 14.15 -2.67 23.19
C GLY A 59 14.20 -1.35 22.43
N LEU A 60 13.10 -0.93 21.79
CA LEU A 60 13.03 0.28 20.99
C LEU A 60 12.09 1.32 21.61
N TYR A 61 12.53 2.56 21.68
CA TYR A 61 11.77 3.69 22.19
C TYR A 61 11.38 4.61 21.04
N VAL A 62 10.16 4.47 20.59
CA VAL A 62 9.67 5.11 19.35
C VAL A 62 8.85 6.35 19.65
N THR A 63 9.12 7.43 18.91
CA THR A 63 8.24 8.60 18.80
C THR A 63 7.58 8.60 17.42
N LEU A 64 6.26 8.76 17.39
CA LEU A 64 5.49 8.87 16.15
C LEU A 64 5.16 10.33 15.88
N GLU A 65 5.48 10.82 14.66
CA GLU A 65 5.25 12.21 14.25
C GLU A 65 4.36 12.29 13.01
N ALA A 66 3.19 12.91 13.14
CA ALA A 66 2.35 13.22 11.98
C ALA A 66 3.03 14.26 11.08
N GLN A 67 3.02 14.00 9.77
CA GLN A 67 3.61 14.88 8.76
C GLN A 67 2.53 15.60 7.95
N ALA A 68 2.86 16.78 7.42
CA ALA A 68 1.91 17.61 6.69
C ALA A 68 1.52 17.02 5.33
N ASN A 69 2.44 16.36 4.65
CA ASN A 69 2.25 15.76 3.32
C ASN A 69 3.36 14.75 3.01
N TRP A 70 3.18 14.02 1.91
CA TRP A 70 4.09 12.96 1.48
C TRP A 70 5.49 13.45 1.09
N LYS A 71 5.60 14.67 0.55
CA LYS A 71 6.91 15.23 0.19
C LYS A 71 7.74 15.54 1.44
N VAL A 72 7.15 16.22 2.40
CA VAL A 72 7.82 16.55 3.67
C VAL A 72 8.24 15.26 4.40
N LEU A 73 7.37 14.25 4.43
CA LEU A 73 7.68 12.95 5.03
C LEU A 73 8.90 12.30 4.39
N LEU A 74 8.94 12.23 3.05
CA LEU A 74 10.04 11.62 2.32
C LEU A 74 11.35 12.42 2.53
N ASP A 75 11.32 13.74 2.40
CA ASP A 75 12.47 14.60 2.58
C ASP A 75 13.10 14.41 3.98
N ARG A 76 12.27 14.37 5.03
CA ARG A 76 12.74 14.17 6.41
C ARG A 76 13.36 12.80 6.66
N VAL A 77 12.95 11.74 5.94
CA VAL A 77 13.61 10.43 5.98
C VAL A 77 14.96 10.50 5.26
N ILE A 78 15.01 11.14 4.10
CA ILE A 78 16.24 11.30 3.31
C ILE A 78 17.28 12.11 4.09
N ASP A 79 16.86 13.19 4.77
CA ASP A 79 17.72 14.07 5.54
C ASP A 79 18.11 13.48 6.92
N GLY A 80 17.56 12.34 7.30
CA GLY A 80 17.83 11.65 8.57
C GLY A 80 17.17 12.30 9.80
N GLU A 81 16.22 13.19 9.61
CA GLU A 81 15.37 13.73 10.68
C GLU A 81 14.37 12.71 11.20
N LEU A 82 13.94 11.79 10.34
CA LEU A 82 13.14 10.61 10.67
C LEU A 82 13.98 9.36 10.41
N ASP A 83 13.91 8.39 11.30
CA ASP A 83 14.55 7.08 11.15
C ASP A 83 13.84 6.19 10.13
N GLY A 84 12.55 6.40 9.95
CA GLY A 84 11.72 5.70 8.99
C GLY A 84 10.32 6.31 8.93
N ALA A 85 9.51 5.83 8.03
CA ALA A 85 8.16 6.36 7.88
C ALA A 85 7.20 5.39 7.17
N HIS A 86 5.93 5.56 7.49
CA HIS A 86 4.79 5.16 6.69
C HIS A 86 4.86 5.88 5.34
N MET A 87 5.07 5.15 4.24
CA MET A 87 5.29 5.72 2.91
C MET A 87 4.32 5.14 1.88
N LEU A 88 4.05 5.92 0.85
CA LEU A 88 3.50 5.38 -0.38
C LEU A 88 4.48 4.38 -0.99
N ALA A 89 4.00 3.20 -1.42
CA ALA A 89 4.88 2.15 -1.96
C ALA A 89 5.71 2.62 -3.18
N GLY A 90 5.20 3.58 -3.93
CA GLY A 90 5.93 4.19 -5.05
C GLY A 90 7.02 5.18 -4.66
N GLN A 91 7.04 5.72 -3.42
CA GLN A 91 8.03 6.73 -3.02
C GLN A 91 9.47 6.20 -3.00
N PRO A 92 9.78 5.05 -2.37
CA PRO A 92 11.13 4.50 -2.44
C PRO A 92 11.58 4.19 -3.87
N LEU A 93 10.68 3.66 -4.69
CA LEU A 93 10.95 3.37 -6.10
C LEU A 93 11.21 4.65 -6.90
N GLY A 94 10.32 5.64 -6.78
CA GLY A 94 10.46 6.93 -7.45
C GLY A 94 11.75 7.66 -7.06
N ALA A 95 12.09 7.69 -5.76
CA ALA A 95 13.34 8.28 -5.28
C ALA A 95 14.58 7.56 -5.84
N THR A 96 14.56 6.23 -5.92
CA THR A 96 15.66 5.44 -6.45
C THR A 96 15.92 5.72 -7.93
N ILE A 97 14.87 5.91 -8.74
CA ILE A 97 15.00 6.20 -10.17
C ILE A 97 14.98 7.69 -10.53
N GLY A 98 14.88 8.58 -9.53
CA GLY A 98 15.01 10.03 -9.71
C GLY A 98 13.73 10.75 -10.11
N ILE A 99 12.55 10.21 -9.82
CA ILE A 99 11.28 10.93 -10.02
C ILE A 99 11.07 11.91 -8.87
N GLY A 100 11.17 13.19 -9.16
CA GLY A 100 11.04 14.30 -8.20
C GLY A 100 12.26 14.53 -7.32
N THR A 101 12.81 13.50 -6.74
CA THR A 101 14.06 13.51 -5.96
C THR A 101 14.90 12.29 -6.28
N GLN A 102 16.20 12.36 -5.99
CA GLN A 102 17.14 11.23 -6.18
C GLN A 102 17.70 10.84 -4.82
N ALA A 103 17.31 9.67 -4.33
CA ALA A 103 17.81 9.14 -3.06
C ALA A 103 17.63 7.62 -3.01
N LYS A 104 18.45 6.96 -2.18
CA LYS A 104 18.32 5.53 -1.93
C LYS A 104 17.45 5.30 -0.69
N VAL A 105 16.21 4.92 -0.91
CA VAL A 105 15.23 4.56 0.11
C VAL A 105 14.80 3.12 -0.14
N ILE A 106 14.75 2.32 0.92
CA ILE A 106 14.39 0.91 0.86
C ILE A 106 13.19 0.57 1.75
N THR A 107 12.58 -0.56 1.50
CA THR A 107 11.57 -1.13 2.39
C THR A 107 11.78 -2.63 2.59
N ALA A 108 11.56 -3.06 3.82
CA ALA A 108 11.53 -4.47 4.22
C ALA A 108 10.13 -4.90 4.69
N PHE A 109 9.14 -4.01 4.62
CA PHE A 109 7.81 -4.26 5.18
C PHE A 109 6.73 -3.54 4.37
N SER A 110 5.81 -4.32 3.80
CA SER A 110 4.56 -3.80 3.24
C SER A 110 3.54 -3.62 4.37
N MET A 111 2.89 -2.47 4.43
CA MET A 111 2.07 -2.12 5.59
C MET A 111 0.63 -2.64 5.49
N ASP A 112 0.09 -2.73 4.27
CA ASP A 112 -1.29 -3.14 4.04
C ASP A 112 -1.58 -3.52 2.58
N LEU A 113 -2.77 -4.08 2.40
CA LEU A 113 -3.41 -4.27 1.10
C LEU A 113 -4.73 -3.50 1.08
N ASN A 114 -5.08 -2.95 -0.08
CA ASN A 114 -6.31 -2.19 -0.29
C ASN A 114 -6.38 -0.92 0.60
N GLY A 115 -7.56 -0.43 0.90
CA GLY A 115 -7.78 0.67 1.84
C GLY A 115 -8.01 2.03 1.19
N ASN A 116 -8.06 2.11 -0.14
CA ASN A 116 -8.36 3.32 -0.90
C ASN A 116 -9.73 3.25 -1.57
N ALA A 117 -10.26 4.42 -1.95
CA ALA A 117 -11.43 4.51 -2.83
C ALA A 117 -11.37 5.76 -3.69
N ILE A 118 -12.12 5.74 -4.78
CA ILE A 118 -12.40 6.91 -5.62
C ILE A 118 -13.76 7.45 -5.24
N THR A 119 -13.77 8.69 -4.76
CA THR A 119 -14.98 9.42 -4.36
C THR A 119 -15.25 10.53 -5.36
N VAL A 120 -16.51 10.73 -5.74
CA VAL A 120 -16.96 11.86 -6.54
C VAL A 120 -17.90 12.75 -5.74
N SER A 121 -17.98 14.02 -6.12
CA SER A 121 -18.91 14.98 -5.50
C SER A 121 -20.38 14.59 -5.78
N ASN A 122 -21.28 15.05 -4.94
CA ASN A 122 -22.71 14.74 -5.08
C ASN A 122 -23.30 15.20 -6.43
N ASP A 123 -22.86 16.33 -6.96
CA ASP A 123 -23.32 16.81 -8.27
C ASP A 123 -22.87 15.90 -9.42
N VAL A 124 -21.66 15.36 -9.36
CA VAL A 124 -21.18 14.33 -10.29
C VAL A 124 -21.93 13.03 -10.10
N TRP A 125 -22.13 12.59 -8.87
CA TRP A 125 -22.86 11.37 -8.56
C TRP A 125 -24.29 11.40 -9.12
N GLN A 126 -25.02 12.51 -8.94
CA GLN A 126 -26.38 12.64 -9.45
C GLN A 126 -26.43 12.56 -10.99
N GLN A 127 -25.39 12.98 -11.68
CA GLN A 127 -25.30 12.84 -13.15
C GLN A 127 -24.92 11.41 -13.59
N MET A 128 -24.14 10.68 -12.79
CA MET A 128 -23.77 9.29 -13.07
C MET A 128 -24.89 8.30 -12.74
N LYS A 129 -25.57 8.47 -11.62
CA LYS A 129 -26.51 7.52 -11.01
C LYS A 129 -27.64 7.03 -11.93
N PRO A 130 -28.26 7.86 -12.81
CA PRO A 130 -29.32 7.41 -13.70
C PRO A 130 -28.89 6.36 -14.74
N ASN A 131 -27.59 6.33 -15.05
CA ASN A 131 -27.02 5.44 -16.07
C ASN A 131 -26.42 4.14 -15.49
N LEU A 132 -26.52 3.95 -14.16
CA LEU A 132 -25.95 2.79 -13.51
C LEU A 132 -26.91 1.60 -13.52
N ALA A 133 -26.34 0.41 -13.70
CA ALA A 133 -27.07 -0.84 -13.46
C ALA A 133 -27.46 -0.92 -11.97
N LYS A 134 -28.67 -1.40 -11.69
CA LYS A 134 -29.18 -1.59 -10.33
C LYS A 134 -29.40 -3.06 -10.05
N GLY A 135 -29.06 -3.48 -8.84
CA GLY A 135 -29.40 -4.79 -8.31
C GLY A 135 -30.88 -4.94 -7.98
N SER A 136 -31.27 -6.12 -7.55
CA SER A 136 -32.65 -6.41 -7.12
C SER A 136 -33.10 -5.59 -5.91
N ASP A 137 -32.14 -5.08 -5.13
CA ASP A 137 -32.35 -4.20 -3.97
C ASP A 137 -32.46 -2.71 -4.36
N GLY A 138 -32.37 -2.40 -5.67
CA GLY A 138 -32.41 -1.03 -6.19
C GLY A 138 -31.13 -0.23 -6.05
N LYS A 139 -30.08 -0.81 -5.47
CA LYS A 139 -28.77 -0.17 -5.28
C LYS A 139 -27.90 -0.33 -6.53
N PRO A 140 -26.93 0.58 -6.76
CA PRO A 140 -25.95 0.43 -7.83
C PRO A 140 -25.19 -0.90 -7.74
N VAL A 141 -24.98 -1.54 -8.90
CA VAL A 141 -24.12 -2.72 -8.99
C VAL A 141 -22.66 -2.28 -9.00
N HIS A 142 -21.84 -2.90 -8.16
CA HIS A 142 -20.41 -2.68 -8.11
C HIS A 142 -19.63 -3.85 -8.74
N PRO A 143 -18.44 -3.58 -9.29
CA PRO A 143 -17.75 -2.28 -9.38
C PRO A 143 -18.39 -1.32 -10.39
N ILE A 144 -18.41 -0.04 -10.07
CA ILE A 144 -18.79 1.00 -11.03
C ILE A 144 -17.56 1.34 -11.87
N LYS A 145 -17.66 1.14 -13.20
CA LYS A 145 -16.60 1.46 -14.14
C LYS A 145 -16.63 2.94 -14.52
N ALA A 146 -15.50 3.49 -14.94
CA ALA A 146 -15.39 4.91 -15.30
C ALA A 146 -16.11 5.29 -16.58
N ASP A 147 -16.58 4.34 -17.40
CA ASP A 147 -17.47 4.62 -18.55
C ASP A 147 -18.76 5.34 -18.11
N ALA A 148 -19.24 5.07 -16.88
CA ALA A 148 -20.37 5.80 -16.29
C ALA A 148 -20.05 7.29 -15.99
N LEU A 149 -18.78 7.63 -15.79
CA LEU A 149 -18.32 9.02 -15.61
C LEU A 149 -18.12 9.75 -16.94
N LYS A 150 -17.87 9.03 -18.04
CA LYS A 150 -17.50 9.61 -19.34
C LYS A 150 -18.49 10.64 -19.86
N PRO A 151 -19.83 10.44 -19.81
CA PRO A 151 -20.79 11.46 -20.24
C PRO A 151 -20.67 12.77 -19.44
N VAL A 152 -20.36 12.68 -18.14
CA VAL A 152 -20.18 13.86 -17.27
C VAL A 152 -18.93 14.63 -17.68
N VAL A 153 -17.80 13.94 -17.86
CA VAL A 153 -16.53 14.54 -18.33
C VAL A 153 -16.72 15.20 -19.70
N THR A 154 -17.42 14.52 -20.61
CA THR A 154 -17.74 15.08 -21.96
C THR A 154 -18.56 16.35 -21.85
N SER A 155 -19.59 16.38 -21.00
CA SER A 155 -20.42 17.55 -20.77
C SER A 155 -19.61 18.76 -20.25
N TYR A 156 -18.65 18.52 -19.35
CA TYR A 156 -17.74 19.57 -18.86
C TYR A 156 -16.89 20.14 -20.00
N ARG A 157 -16.29 19.25 -20.79
CA ARG A 157 -15.47 19.65 -21.94
C ARG A 157 -16.28 20.46 -22.95
N ASP A 158 -17.50 20.05 -23.28
CA ASP A 158 -18.37 20.72 -24.24
C ASP A 158 -18.82 22.11 -23.76
N GLN A 159 -18.80 22.33 -22.43
CA GLN A 159 -19.02 23.64 -21.81
C GLN A 159 -17.71 24.46 -21.67
N GLY A 160 -16.58 23.95 -22.15
CA GLY A 160 -15.27 24.61 -21.98
C GLY A 160 -14.76 24.62 -20.54
N LYS A 161 -15.23 23.68 -19.71
CA LYS A 161 -14.85 23.54 -18.30
C LYS A 161 -13.89 22.37 -18.12
N ALA A 162 -12.89 22.55 -17.27
CA ALA A 162 -12.01 21.47 -16.85
C ALA A 162 -12.70 20.54 -15.84
N PHE A 163 -12.45 19.24 -15.94
CA PHE A 163 -12.85 18.25 -14.94
C PHE A 163 -11.61 17.87 -14.12
N ASN A 164 -11.56 18.35 -12.88
CA ASN A 164 -10.41 18.16 -12.01
C ASN A 164 -10.68 17.08 -10.96
N MET A 165 -9.71 16.19 -10.76
CA MET A 165 -9.72 15.21 -9.67
C MET A 165 -8.43 15.28 -8.84
N GLY A 166 -8.54 14.93 -7.55
CA GLY A 166 -7.42 14.94 -6.62
C GLY A 166 -6.73 13.57 -6.54
N MET A 167 -5.43 13.58 -6.40
CA MET A 167 -4.60 12.45 -5.99
C MET A 167 -3.57 12.95 -4.98
N VAL A 168 -2.93 12.04 -4.24
CA VAL A 168 -2.14 12.44 -3.06
C VAL A 168 -0.68 12.75 -3.37
N PHE A 169 -0.11 12.13 -4.41
CA PHE A 169 1.28 12.32 -4.83
C PHE A 169 1.55 11.69 -6.20
N PRO A 170 2.49 12.20 -7.03
CA PRO A 170 2.72 11.69 -8.38
C PRO A 170 3.11 10.21 -8.48
N VAL A 171 3.83 9.68 -7.48
CA VAL A 171 4.23 8.25 -7.42
C VAL A 171 3.40 7.47 -6.41
N SER A 172 2.13 7.83 -6.22
CA SER A 172 1.20 7.14 -5.31
C SER A 172 0.38 6.08 -6.01
N THR A 173 -0.01 5.05 -5.26
CA THR A 173 -1.02 4.08 -5.66
C THR A 173 -2.31 4.79 -6.07
N HIS A 174 -2.74 5.80 -5.32
CA HIS A 174 -3.91 6.62 -5.61
C HIS A 174 -3.87 7.26 -7.00
N ASN A 175 -2.72 7.81 -7.41
CA ASN A 175 -2.54 8.35 -8.76
C ASN A 175 -2.67 7.26 -9.82
N TYR A 176 -2.05 6.11 -9.59
CA TYR A 176 -2.06 5.02 -10.57
C TYR A 176 -3.40 4.32 -10.64
N GLU A 177 -4.11 4.13 -9.53
CA GLU A 177 -5.45 3.55 -9.48
C GLU A 177 -6.49 4.46 -10.12
N LEU A 178 -6.43 5.77 -9.84
CA LEU A 178 -7.31 6.74 -10.47
C LEU A 178 -7.11 6.75 -11.99
N ARG A 179 -5.86 6.78 -12.46
CA ARG A 179 -5.52 6.67 -13.88
C ARG A 179 -5.95 5.33 -14.48
N TYR A 180 -5.76 4.24 -13.75
CA TYR A 180 -6.15 2.90 -14.17
C TYR A 180 -7.67 2.80 -14.37
N TRP A 181 -8.43 3.25 -13.39
CA TRP A 181 -9.89 3.26 -13.43
C TRP A 181 -10.43 4.12 -14.58
N LEU A 182 -9.93 5.35 -14.72
CA LEU A 182 -10.31 6.25 -15.81
C LEU A 182 -10.02 5.61 -17.17
N ALA A 183 -8.81 5.09 -17.37
CA ALA A 183 -8.40 4.47 -18.63
C ALA A 183 -9.19 3.20 -18.96
N ALA A 184 -9.53 2.38 -17.96
CA ALA A 184 -10.37 1.20 -18.12
C ALA A 184 -11.80 1.54 -18.59
N GLY A 185 -12.29 2.76 -18.27
CA GLY A 185 -13.56 3.31 -18.76
C GLY A 185 -13.43 4.14 -20.05
N GLY A 186 -12.25 4.15 -20.68
CA GLY A 186 -12.01 4.89 -21.93
C GLY A 186 -11.87 6.41 -21.75
N ILE A 187 -11.48 6.87 -20.56
CA ILE A 187 -11.20 8.28 -20.26
C ILE A 187 -9.68 8.46 -20.16
N HIS A 188 -9.13 9.40 -20.92
CA HIS A 188 -7.68 9.66 -20.93
C HIS A 188 -7.28 10.59 -19.78
N PRO A 189 -6.46 10.14 -18.81
CA PRO A 189 -6.03 10.99 -17.68
C PRO A 189 -4.78 11.83 -18.02
N GLY A 190 -4.32 11.84 -19.27
CA GLY A 190 -3.10 12.46 -19.72
C GLY A 190 -1.84 11.66 -19.42
N TYR A 191 -0.71 12.23 -19.82
CA TYR A 191 0.63 11.73 -19.53
C TYR A 191 1.43 12.77 -18.77
N TYR A 192 2.44 12.34 -18.02
CA TYR A 192 3.44 13.25 -17.49
C TYR A 192 4.26 13.82 -18.64
N ALA A 193 4.54 15.13 -18.60
CA ALA A 193 5.39 15.74 -19.61
C ALA A 193 6.81 15.19 -19.52
N PRO A 194 7.49 14.98 -20.66
CA PRO A 194 8.89 14.55 -20.69
C PRO A 194 9.87 15.64 -20.27
N HIS A 195 9.40 16.81 -19.86
CA HIS A 195 10.22 17.92 -19.41
C HIS A 195 10.07 18.18 -17.91
N LYS A 196 11.16 18.65 -17.33
CA LYS A 196 11.26 18.90 -15.90
C LYS A 196 10.18 19.89 -15.43
N GLY A 197 9.42 19.48 -14.42
CA GLY A 197 8.44 20.35 -13.74
C GLY A 197 6.98 20.04 -14.03
N ASP A 198 6.65 19.17 -14.98
CA ASP A 198 5.29 18.68 -15.15
C ASP A 198 5.06 17.41 -14.34
N ASN A 199 4.49 17.57 -13.14
CA ASN A 199 4.11 16.49 -12.23
C ASN A 199 2.61 16.26 -12.16
N SER A 200 1.83 16.97 -13.00
CA SER A 200 0.37 16.92 -12.91
C SER A 200 -0.27 15.88 -13.82
N GLY A 201 0.44 15.42 -14.85
CA GLY A 201 -0.10 14.51 -15.85
C GLY A 201 -1.20 15.11 -16.71
N GLN A 202 -1.09 16.42 -17.06
CA GLN A 202 -2.16 17.16 -17.72
C GLN A 202 -2.14 17.09 -19.25
N ILE A 203 -1.07 16.57 -19.86
CA ILE A 203 -0.94 16.51 -21.31
C ILE A 203 -2.03 15.62 -21.91
N ASN A 204 -2.84 16.19 -22.83
CA ASN A 204 -3.97 15.54 -23.50
C ASN A 204 -5.03 14.91 -22.54
N ALA A 205 -5.10 15.40 -21.31
CA ALA A 205 -6.02 14.88 -20.30
C ALA A 205 -7.47 15.30 -20.60
N GLU A 206 -8.39 14.33 -20.55
CA GLU A 206 -9.84 14.57 -20.43
C GLU A 206 -10.21 14.88 -18.97
N VAL A 207 -9.43 14.35 -18.01
CA VAL A 207 -9.50 14.63 -16.59
C VAL A 207 -8.16 15.16 -16.13
N LEU A 208 -8.17 16.32 -15.45
CA LEU A 208 -6.97 16.92 -14.89
C LEU A 208 -6.75 16.40 -13.46
N LEU A 209 -5.53 15.95 -13.15
CA LEU A 209 -5.17 15.43 -11.84
C LEU A 209 -4.27 16.41 -11.09
N SER A 210 -4.59 16.66 -9.82
CA SER A 210 -3.82 17.55 -8.95
C SER A 210 -3.52 16.94 -7.61
N VAL A 211 -2.38 17.33 -7.01
CA VAL A 211 -1.96 16.85 -5.70
C VAL A 211 -2.74 17.57 -4.59
N THR A 212 -3.33 16.79 -3.70
CA THR A 212 -4.00 17.30 -2.48
C THR A 212 -3.63 16.39 -1.31
N PRO A 213 -3.19 16.92 -0.17
CA PRO A 213 -2.94 16.12 1.02
C PRO A 213 -4.20 15.36 1.48
N PRO A 214 -4.08 14.09 1.94
CA PRO A 214 -5.24 13.25 2.27
C PRO A 214 -6.30 13.91 3.16
N PRO A 215 -5.95 14.52 4.31
CA PRO A 215 -6.98 15.12 5.18
C PRO A 215 -7.71 16.32 4.56
N GLN A 216 -7.16 16.92 3.51
CA GLN A 216 -7.74 18.07 2.82
C GLN A 216 -8.67 17.70 1.66
N MET A 217 -8.67 16.43 1.22
CA MET A 217 -9.46 15.97 0.08
C MET A 217 -10.95 16.28 0.19
N PRO A 218 -11.65 15.94 1.29
CA PRO A 218 -13.08 16.24 1.42
C PRO A 218 -13.38 17.73 1.31
N ALA A 219 -12.62 18.58 1.99
CA ALA A 219 -12.83 20.04 1.98
C ALA A 219 -12.53 20.65 0.59
N THR A 220 -11.51 20.16 -0.11
CA THR A 220 -11.15 20.61 -1.46
C THR A 220 -12.26 20.26 -2.47
N MET A 221 -12.88 19.10 -2.33
CA MET A 221 -14.03 18.70 -3.14
C MET A 221 -15.30 19.50 -2.76
N GLU A 222 -15.57 19.70 -1.49
CA GLU A 222 -16.71 20.53 -1.00
C GLU A 222 -16.61 21.96 -1.53
N ALA A 223 -15.41 22.53 -1.57
CA ALA A 223 -15.16 23.84 -2.17
C ALA A 223 -15.31 23.88 -3.73
N GLY A 224 -15.49 22.73 -4.37
CA GLY A 224 -15.68 22.61 -5.82
C GLY A 224 -14.39 22.73 -6.65
N THR A 225 -13.22 22.79 -6.01
CA THR A 225 -11.91 22.86 -6.70
C THR A 225 -11.62 21.57 -7.46
N ILE A 226 -11.98 20.42 -6.87
CA ILE A 226 -11.94 19.12 -7.52
C ILE A 226 -13.35 18.50 -7.52
N LYS A 227 -13.62 17.63 -8.49
CA LYS A 227 -14.92 16.96 -8.67
C LYS A 227 -14.96 15.55 -8.14
N GLY A 228 -13.82 15.06 -7.71
CA GLY A 228 -13.61 13.76 -7.10
C GLY A 228 -12.14 13.60 -6.76
N TYR A 229 -11.81 12.46 -6.16
CA TYR A 229 -10.44 12.16 -5.76
C TYR A 229 -10.25 10.66 -5.53
N CYS A 230 -8.99 10.22 -5.52
CA CYS A 230 -8.58 8.94 -4.95
C CYS A 230 -7.76 9.20 -3.68
N VAL A 231 -8.14 8.57 -2.57
CA VAL A 231 -7.48 8.75 -1.27
C VAL A 231 -7.66 7.50 -0.40
N GLY A 232 -6.74 7.31 0.56
CA GLY A 232 -6.87 6.32 1.63
C GLY A 232 -7.93 6.72 2.66
N GLU A 233 -8.39 5.72 3.43
CA GLU A 233 -9.35 5.96 4.49
C GLU A 233 -8.71 6.70 5.70
N PRO A 234 -9.49 7.48 6.45
CA PRO A 234 -10.97 7.54 6.45
C PRO A 234 -11.59 8.64 5.57
N TRP A 235 -10.85 9.22 4.67
CA TRP A 235 -11.26 10.48 4.00
C TRP A 235 -12.34 10.28 2.93
N ASN A 236 -12.56 9.06 2.43
CA ASN A 236 -13.74 8.73 1.63
C ASN A 236 -14.99 8.62 2.53
N GLN A 237 -14.87 7.88 3.64
CA GLN A 237 -15.97 7.76 4.61
C GLN A 237 -16.32 9.11 5.26
N GLN A 238 -15.35 10.00 5.43
CA GLN A 238 -15.60 11.37 5.88
C GLN A 238 -16.51 12.14 4.92
N ALA A 239 -16.32 11.97 3.61
CA ALA A 239 -17.18 12.60 2.60
C ALA A 239 -18.62 12.04 2.65
N VAL A 240 -18.76 10.73 2.82
CA VAL A 240 -20.09 10.08 3.01
C VAL A 240 -20.76 10.59 4.27
N PHE A 241 -20.04 10.62 5.40
CA PHE A 241 -20.55 11.08 6.69
C PHE A 241 -21.03 12.54 6.62
N LYS A 242 -20.26 13.42 5.98
CA LYS A 242 -20.64 14.81 5.75
C LYS A 242 -21.72 15.00 4.68
N GLY A 243 -22.04 13.96 3.91
CA GLY A 243 -23.01 14.05 2.81
C GLY A 243 -22.54 14.91 1.63
N ILE A 244 -21.24 15.00 1.37
CA ILE A 244 -20.64 15.83 0.31
C ILE A 244 -20.15 15.04 -0.88
N GLY A 245 -20.01 13.72 -0.77
CA GLY A 245 -19.53 12.87 -1.85
C GLY A 245 -19.89 11.41 -1.67
N VAL A 246 -19.67 10.64 -2.74
CA VAL A 246 -19.99 9.22 -2.84
C VAL A 246 -18.79 8.47 -3.41
N PRO A 247 -18.22 7.49 -2.68
CA PRO A 247 -17.28 6.55 -3.24
C PRO A 247 -17.93 5.73 -4.35
N VAL A 248 -17.37 5.76 -5.55
CA VAL A 248 -17.92 5.05 -6.71
C VAL A 248 -17.23 3.71 -6.94
N VAL A 249 -16.02 3.55 -6.46
CA VAL A 249 -15.24 2.32 -6.58
C VAL A 249 -14.16 2.29 -5.51
N THR A 250 -13.91 1.12 -4.94
CA THR A 250 -12.77 0.88 -4.05
C THR A 250 -11.58 0.36 -4.85
N ASP A 251 -10.37 0.53 -4.31
CA ASP A 251 -9.17 -0.08 -4.89
C ASP A 251 -9.24 -1.62 -4.88
N TYR A 252 -9.88 -2.21 -3.88
CA TYR A 252 -10.20 -3.65 -3.86
C TYR A 252 -11.01 -4.09 -5.10
N GLU A 253 -11.91 -3.24 -5.60
CA GLU A 253 -12.69 -3.48 -6.82
C GLU A 253 -11.89 -3.20 -8.10
N ILE A 254 -10.90 -2.28 -8.05
CA ILE A 254 -10.00 -1.99 -9.17
C ILE A 254 -8.98 -3.12 -9.34
N TRP A 255 -8.35 -3.52 -8.25
CA TRP A 255 -7.38 -4.59 -8.18
C TRP A 255 -7.45 -5.27 -6.81
N LYS A 256 -8.11 -6.41 -6.74
CA LYS A 256 -8.30 -7.16 -5.49
C LYS A 256 -6.96 -7.49 -4.82
N ASN A 257 -6.83 -7.12 -3.56
CA ASN A 257 -5.63 -7.29 -2.73
C ASN A 257 -4.39 -6.58 -3.30
N ASN A 258 -4.59 -5.36 -3.79
CA ASN A 258 -3.49 -4.52 -4.24
C ASN A 258 -2.61 -4.08 -3.06
N PRO A 259 -1.27 -4.00 -3.26
CA PRO A 259 -0.36 -3.43 -2.25
C PRO A 259 -0.54 -1.91 -2.20
N GLU A 260 -0.35 -1.31 -1.01
CA GLU A 260 -0.64 0.11 -0.89
C GLU A 260 0.51 0.89 -0.21
N LYS A 261 0.79 0.63 1.07
CA LYS A 261 1.83 1.35 1.82
C LYS A 261 3.01 0.45 2.16
N VAL A 262 4.14 1.10 2.42
CA VAL A 262 5.36 0.43 2.91
C VAL A 262 5.92 1.20 4.10
N PHE A 263 6.70 0.54 4.94
CA PHE A 263 7.56 1.20 5.90
C PHE A 263 8.93 1.42 5.25
N GLY A 264 9.26 2.67 4.97
CA GLY A 264 10.47 3.06 4.26
C GLY A 264 11.53 3.63 5.20
N VAL A 265 12.79 3.33 4.89
CA VAL A 265 13.99 3.85 5.57
C VAL A 265 15.05 4.24 4.55
N ALA A 266 15.92 5.18 4.89
CA ALA A 266 17.09 5.43 4.05
C ALA A 266 18.01 4.20 4.03
N GLN A 267 18.59 3.88 2.87
CA GLN A 267 19.47 2.72 2.73
C GLN A 267 20.66 2.82 3.71
N ASP A 268 21.30 3.99 3.82
CA ASP A 268 22.43 4.20 4.71
C ASP A 268 22.07 3.98 6.18
N TRP A 269 20.81 4.33 6.56
CA TRP A 269 20.31 4.06 7.91
C TRP A 269 20.18 2.55 8.15
N ALA A 270 19.62 1.81 7.19
CA ALA A 270 19.46 0.35 7.31
C ALA A 270 20.83 -0.36 7.36
N GLU A 271 21.80 0.11 6.61
CA GLU A 271 23.18 -0.43 6.62
C GLU A 271 23.91 -0.13 7.95
N LYS A 272 23.63 1.03 8.55
CA LYS A 272 24.22 1.45 9.81
C LYS A 272 23.58 0.77 11.03
N TYR A 273 22.30 0.46 10.97
CA TYR A 273 21.50 -0.06 12.08
C TYR A 273 20.74 -1.35 11.70
N PRO A 274 21.43 -2.40 11.23
CA PRO A 274 20.77 -3.58 10.68
C PRO A 274 19.95 -4.36 11.71
N ASN A 275 20.42 -4.50 12.96
CA ASN A 275 19.68 -5.19 14.01
C ASN A 275 18.46 -4.37 14.46
N THR A 276 18.64 -3.06 14.62
CA THR A 276 17.54 -2.13 14.90
C THR A 276 16.44 -2.25 13.83
N HIS A 277 16.81 -2.28 12.54
CA HIS A 277 15.85 -2.41 11.43
C HIS A 277 15.07 -3.73 11.52
N ILE A 278 15.74 -4.87 11.77
CA ILE A 278 15.07 -6.16 11.95
C ILE A 278 14.10 -6.11 13.14
N ARG A 279 14.47 -5.53 14.27
CA ARG A 279 13.62 -5.36 15.44
C ARG A 279 12.39 -4.50 15.18
N VAL A 280 12.55 -3.42 14.41
CA VAL A 280 11.41 -2.60 13.94
C VAL A 280 10.46 -3.45 13.11
N VAL A 281 10.97 -4.23 12.14
CA VAL A 281 10.14 -5.10 11.29
C VAL A 281 9.44 -6.16 12.12
N LYS A 282 10.08 -6.77 13.13
CA LYS A 282 9.45 -7.70 14.07
C LYS A 282 8.23 -7.06 14.76
N ALA A 283 8.41 -5.86 15.31
CA ALA A 283 7.33 -5.14 15.99
C ALA A 283 6.15 -4.83 15.04
N LEU A 284 6.44 -4.42 13.81
CA LEU A 284 5.43 -4.13 12.80
C LEU A 284 4.69 -5.39 12.32
N ILE A 285 5.37 -6.51 12.14
CA ILE A 285 4.74 -7.81 11.82
C ILE A 285 3.75 -8.20 12.93
N ARG A 286 4.14 -8.08 14.21
CA ARG A 286 3.26 -8.36 15.34
C ARG A 286 2.03 -7.46 15.36
N ALA A 287 2.20 -6.19 15.07
CA ALA A 287 1.10 -5.21 15.00
C ALA A 287 0.13 -5.53 13.86
N ALA A 288 0.64 -5.87 12.68
CA ALA A 288 -0.15 -6.27 11.54
C ALA A 288 -0.93 -7.56 11.82
N HIS A 289 -0.28 -8.56 12.41
CA HIS A 289 -0.93 -9.82 12.84
C HIS A 289 -2.07 -9.53 13.82
N TRP A 290 -1.83 -8.72 14.86
CA TRP A 290 -2.85 -8.33 15.84
C TRP A 290 -4.06 -7.66 15.19
N LEU A 291 -3.86 -6.81 14.18
CA LEU A 291 -4.94 -6.14 13.46
C LEU A 291 -5.86 -7.11 12.73
N ASP A 292 -5.33 -8.20 12.18
CA ASP A 292 -6.09 -9.16 11.37
C ASP A 292 -6.48 -10.45 12.15
N GLU A 293 -6.05 -10.55 13.40
CA GLU A 293 -6.26 -11.74 14.23
C GLU A 293 -7.73 -12.08 14.37
N ASN A 294 -8.06 -13.38 14.25
CA ASN A 294 -9.41 -13.92 14.47
C ASN A 294 -10.51 -13.10 13.75
N ASP A 295 -10.38 -13.00 12.43
CA ASP A 295 -11.36 -12.30 11.58
C ASP A 295 -11.61 -10.85 12.03
N ASN A 296 -10.53 -10.08 12.20
CA ASN A 296 -10.59 -8.65 12.56
C ASN A 296 -11.12 -8.36 13.99
N ARG A 297 -11.05 -9.32 14.92
CA ARG A 297 -11.57 -9.16 16.29
C ARG A 297 -11.11 -7.88 16.98
N ASN A 298 -9.87 -7.48 16.72
CA ASN A 298 -9.24 -6.33 17.39
C ASN A 298 -9.52 -4.98 16.71
N ARG A 299 -10.23 -4.97 15.57
CA ARG A 299 -10.45 -3.74 14.78
C ARG A 299 -11.24 -2.68 15.55
N ALA A 300 -12.17 -3.07 16.44
CA ALA A 300 -12.90 -2.12 17.26
C ALA A 300 -11.99 -1.37 18.24
N GLU A 301 -10.98 -2.02 18.80
CA GLU A 301 -9.95 -1.36 19.62
C GLU A 301 -9.05 -0.46 18.77
N ALA A 302 -8.60 -0.95 17.61
CA ALA A 302 -7.81 -0.15 16.68
C ALA A 302 -8.53 1.13 16.26
N VAL A 303 -9.82 1.07 15.98
CA VAL A 303 -10.64 2.25 15.66
C VAL A 303 -10.60 3.29 16.77
N LYS A 304 -10.74 2.89 18.03
CA LYS A 304 -10.67 3.81 19.20
C LYS A 304 -9.29 4.46 19.33
N LEU A 305 -8.22 3.69 19.10
CA LEU A 305 -6.86 4.21 19.14
C LEU A 305 -6.62 5.22 17.99
N LEU A 306 -6.97 4.85 16.77
CA LEU A 306 -6.78 5.70 15.59
C LEU A 306 -7.63 6.97 15.62
N SER A 307 -8.77 7.00 16.32
CA SER A 307 -9.62 8.19 16.43
C SER A 307 -9.00 9.29 17.30
N ARG A 308 -7.97 9.00 18.06
CA ARG A 308 -7.25 10.02 18.85
C ARG A 308 -6.54 11.03 17.94
N SER A 309 -6.46 12.26 18.42
CA SER A 309 -5.87 13.39 17.66
C SER A 309 -4.40 13.21 17.31
N GLU A 310 -3.66 12.47 18.12
CA GLU A 310 -2.26 12.12 17.90
C GLU A 310 -2.04 11.16 16.72
N TYR A 311 -3.05 10.41 16.32
CA TYR A 311 -3.02 9.50 15.17
C TYR A 311 -3.82 10.05 13.98
N VAL A 312 -4.93 9.44 13.62
CA VAL A 312 -5.76 9.89 12.49
C VAL A 312 -6.62 11.09 12.86
N GLY A 313 -7.26 11.05 14.04
CA GLY A 313 -8.05 12.17 14.57
C GLY A 313 -9.39 12.39 13.88
N ALA A 314 -9.91 11.39 13.14
CA ALA A 314 -11.28 11.39 12.64
C ALA A 314 -12.22 10.70 13.62
N ASP A 315 -13.53 10.96 13.50
CA ASP A 315 -14.52 10.33 14.35
C ASP A 315 -14.44 8.79 14.26
N ALA A 316 -14.57 8.13 15.41
CA ALA A 316 -14.48 6.67 15.48
C ALA A 316 -15.54 5.98 14.59
N GLU A 317 -16.73 6.53 14.45
CA GLU A 317 -17.77 6.00 13.57
C GLU A 317 -17.34 6.05 12.09
N VAL A 318 -16.69 7.15 11.69
CA VAL A 318 -16.16 7.31 10.32
C VAL A 318 -15.06 6.29 10.04
N ILE A 319 -14.10 6.14 10.96
CA ILE A 319 -13.03 5.14 10.83
C ILE A 319 -13.60 3.73 10.80
N ALA A 320 -14.58 3.40 11.64
CA ALA A 320 -15.19 2.09 11.73
C ALA A 320 -15.87 1.66 10.42
N ASN A 321 -16.39 2.60 9.64
CA ASN A 321 -17.08 2.30 8.38
C ASN A 321 -16.21 1.60 7.32
N SER A 322 -14.90 1.63 7.46
CA SER A 322 -13.95 0.91 6.58
C SER A 322 -13.06 -0.08 7.33
N MET A 323 -12.68 0.24 8.57
CA MET A 323 -11.78 -0.62 9.36
C MET A 323 -12.45 -1.89 9.92
N ALA A 324 -13.77 -1.87 10.11
CA ALA A 324 -14.49 -2.95 10.78
C ALA A 324 -15.12 -3.99 9.83
N GLY A 325 -14.60 -4.12 8.59
CA GLY A 325 -15.07 -5.12 7.63
C GLY A 325 -16.30 -4.71 6.83
N THR A 326 -16.66 -3.44 6.86
CA THR A 326 -17.74 -2.85 6.06
C THR A 326 -17.22 -1.70 5.21
N PHE A 327 -18.02 -1.24 4.25
CA PHE A 327 -17.77 -0.02 3.50
C PHE A 327 -19.09 0.65 3.14
N GLU A 328 -19.22 1.94 3.42
CA GLU A 328 -20.42 2.71 3.09
C GLU A 328 -20.17 3.51 1.80
N TYR A 329 -20.91 3.21 0.73
CA TYR A 329 -20.80 3.90 -0.56
C TYR A 329 -21.60 5.19 -0.57
N GLU A 330 -22.90 5.10 -0.62
CA GLU A 330 -23.82 6.23 -0.41
C GLU A 330 -24.38 6.15 1.01
N LYS A 331 -24.74 7.25 1.64
CA LYS A 331 -25.28 7.24 2.99
C LYS A 331 -26.47 6.26 3.09
N GLY A 332 -26.34 5.27 3.95
CA GLY A 332 -27.29 4.17 4.11
C GLY A 332 -27.01 2.96 3.21
N ASP A 333 -26.04 3.01 2.30
CA ASP A 333 -25.59 1.85 1.49
C ASP A 333 -24.29 1.28 2.06
N LYS A 334 -24.37 0.74 3.28
CA LYS A 334 -23.25 0.05 3.93
C LYS A 334 -23.25 -1.43 3.52
N ARG A 335 -22.11 -1.89 2.99
CA ARG A 335 -21.94 -3.26 2.51
C ARG A 335 -20.85 -3.99 3.28
N GLN A 336 -20.91 -5.31 3.32
CA GLN A 336 -19.85 -6.16 3.88
C GLN A 336 -18.70 -6.22 2.90
N VAL A 337 -17.53 -5.77 3.31
CA VAL A 337 -16.27 -5.84 2.57
C VAL A 337 -15.14 -6.15 3.57
N PRO A 338 -15.07 -7.39 4.09
CA PRO A 338 -14.16 -7.74 5.19
C PRO A 338 -12.68 -7.55 4.83
N ASP A 339 -12.35 -7.63 3.56
CA ASP A 339 -10.98 -7.47 3.04
C ASP A 339 -10.74 -6.07 2.45
N PHE A 340 -11.57 -5.08 2.77
CA PHE A 340 -11.36 -3.72 2.27
C PHE A 340 -10.01 -3.15 2.72
N ASN A 341 -9.58 -3.45 3.95
CA ASN A 341 -8.25 -3.08 4.44
C ASN A 341 -7.63 -4.26 5.19
N VAL A 342 -6.58 -4.82 4.64
CA VAL A 342 -5.88 -6.03 5.13
C VAL A 342 -4.47 -5.65 5.57
N PHE A 343 -4.07 -6.07 6.77
CA PHE A 343 -2.75 -5.75 7.32
C PHE A 343 -1.80 -6.95 7.37
N PHE A 344 -2.32 -8.16 7.50
CA PHE A 344 -1.48 -9.36 7.66
C PHE A 344 -1.87 -10.52 6.75
N ARG A 345 -3.18 -10.81 6.62
CA ARG A 345 -3.67 -11.89 5.75
C ARG A 345 -3.11 -11.77 4.34
N TYR A 346 -3.08 -12.89 3.60
CA TYR A 346 -2.62 -12.97 2.20
C TYR A 346 -1.17 -12.51 2.02
N ASN A 347 -0.32 -12.72 3.05
CA ASN A 347 1.06 -12.25 3.08
C ASN A 347 1.18 -10.75 2.81
N ALA A 348 0.25 -9.95 3.36
CA ALA A 348 0.18 -8.51 3.15
C ALA A 348 1.48 -7.81 3.52
N THR A 349 2.18 -8.31 4.54
CA THR A 349 3.41 -7.67 5.06
C THR A 349 4.69 -8.01 4.30
N TYR A 350 4.67 -9.08 3.48
CA TYR A 350 5.84 -9.48 2.72
C TYR A 350 6.08 -8.54 1.52
N PRO A 351 7.29 -7.95 1.37
CA PRO A 351 7.58 -7.00 0.31
C PRO A 351 7.90 -7.73 -1.01
N TYR A 352 6.89 -8.09 -1.77
CA TYR A 352 7.03 -8.80 -3.05
C TYR A 352 7.67 -7.93 -4.13
N TYR A 353 8.62 -8.48 -4.86
CA TYR A 353 9.19 -7.81 -6.05
C TYR A 353 8.13 -7.54 -7.12
N SER A 354 7.16 -8.45 -7.28
CA SER A 354 6.07 -8.24 -8.23
C SER A 354 5.23 -7.00 -7.92
N ASP A 355 5.09 -6.63 -6.63
CA ASP A 355 4.40 -5.40 -6.23
C ASP A 355 5.20 -4.16 -6.69
N ALA A 356 6.52 -4.14 -6.43
CA ALA A 356 7.40 -3.07 -6.90
C ALA A 356 7.38 -2.92 -8.43
N ILE A 357 7.43 -4.04 -9.16
CA ILE A 357 7.40 -4.07 -10.62
C ILE A 357 6.10 -3.47 -11.16
N TRP A 358 4.95 -3.73 -10.51
CA TRP A 358 3.69 -3.12 -10.93
C TRP A 358 3.76 -1.59 -10.91
N TYR A 359 4.26 -1.00 -9.84
CA TYR A 359 4.45 0.46 -9.75
C TYR A 359 5.34 1.00 -10.87
N LEU A 360 6.47 0.34 -11.13
CA LEU A 360 7.37 0.72 -12.21
C LEU A 360 6.71 0.63 -13.59
N THR A 361 5.84 -0.37 -13.81
CA THR A 361 5.05 -0.45 -15.05
C THR A 361 4.07 0.72 -15.18
N GLN A 362 3.42 1.14 -14.09
CA GLN A 362 2.54 2.29 -14.13
C GLN A 362 3.32 3.61 -14.32
N MET A 363 4.49 3.74 -13.70
CA MET A 363 5.39 4.88 -13.95
C MET A 363 5.77 4.97 -15.45
N ARG A 364 6.04 3.84 -16.09
CA ARG A 364 6.28 3.78 -17.55
C ARG A 364 5.00 4.07 -18.34
N ARG A 365 3.89 3.45 -18.00
CA ARG A 365 2.59 3.62 -18.67
C ARG A 365 2.19 5.09 -18.80
N TRP A 366 2.48 5.87 -17.77
CA TRP A 366 2.06 7.28 -17.70
C TRP A 366 3.16 8.29 -18.04
N GLY A 367 4.34 7.82 -18.46
CA GLY A 367 5.42 8.68 -18.97
C GLY A 367 6.34 9.26 -17.90
N GLN A 368 6.27 8.81 -16.65
CA GLN A 368 7.25 9.19 -15.62
C GLN A 368 8.61 8.51 -15.89
N ILE A 369 8.60 7.31 -16.44
CA ILE A 369 9.76 6.68 -17.07
C ILE A 369 9.64 6.94 -18.57
N GLU A 370 10.46 7.85 -19.08
CA GLU A 370 10.34 8.37 -20.45
C GLU A 370 10.60 7.33 -21.53
N ASN A 371 11.60 6.48 -21.32
CA ASN A 371 12.06 5.50 -22.30
C ASN A 371 11.72 4.07 -21.91
N GLN A 372 11.49 3.23 -22.91
CA GLN A 372 11.34 1.80 -22.70
C GLN A 372 12.57 1.23 -21.98
N LYS A 373 12.32 0.33 -21.03
CA LYS A 373 13.33 -0.42 -20.29
C LYS A 373 13.22 -1.91 -20.60
N PRO A 374 14.32 -2.66 -20.60
CA PRO A 374 14.24 -4.12 -20.70
C PRO A 374 13.54 -4.70 -19.46
N ASP A 375 12.91 -5.87 -19.59
CA ASP A 375 12.20 -6.51 -18.47
C ASP A 375 13.10 -6.73 -17.24
N SER A 376 14.39 -7.03 -17.44
CA SER A 376 15.36 -7.18 -16.36
C SER A 376 15.53 -5.93 -15.51
N TRP A 377 15.43 -4.73 -16.12
CA TRP A 377 15.58 -3.47 -15.39
C TRP A 377 14.55 -3.31 -14.27
N TYR A 378 13.30 -3.73 -14.53
CA TYR A 378 12.24 -3.65 -13.53
C TYR A 378 12.56 -4.50 -12.30
N MET A 379 13.10 -5.71 -12.53
CA MET A 379 13.53 -6.59 -11.45
C MET A 379 14.76 -6.05 -10.72
N ASP A 380 15.70 -5.46 -11.43
CA ASP A 380 16.92 -4.89 -10.85
C ASP A 380 16.58 -3.73 -9.90
N ILE A 381 15.63 -2.85 -10.29
CA ILE A 381 15.14 -1.77 -9.43
C ILE A 381 14.35 -2.33 -8.25
N ALA A 382 13.45 -3.29 -8.48
CA ALA A 382 12.69 -3.94 -7.41
C ALA A 382 13.61 -4.51 -6.31
N LYS A 383 14.69 -5.19 -6.70
CA LYS A 383 15.69 -5.76 -5.76
C LYS A 383 16.51 -4.71 -5.03
N GLN A 384 16.73 -3.54 -5.62
CA GLN A 384 17.42 -2.46 -4.93
C GLN A 384 16.59 -1.86 -3.81
N VAL A 385 15.26 -1.84 -3.97
CA VAL A 385 14.34 -1.12 -3.08
C VAL A 385 13.61 -2.05 -2.11
N TYR A 386 13.08 -3.17 -2.59
CA TYR A 386 12.35 -4.13 -1.77
C TYR A 386 13.32 -5.18 -1.24
N ARG A 387 13.33 -5.36 0.09
CA ARG A 387 14.33 -6.14 0.81
C ARG A 387 13.67 -7.30 1.59
N PRO A 388 13.12 -8.30 0.88
CA PRO A 388 12.45 -9.43 1.53
C PRO A 388 13.37 -10.26 2.43
N GLU A 389 14.69 -10.22 2.22
CA GLU A 389 15.66 -10.91 3.06
C GLU A 389 15.72 -10.33 4.49
N ILE A 390 15.47 -9.03 4.67
CA ILE A 390 15.40 -8.40 5.99
C ILE A 390 14.08 -8.81 6.67
N TYR A 391 12.98 -8.81 5.94
CA TYR A 391 11.68 -9.31 6.42
C TYR A 391 11.78 -10.76 6.87
N GLN A 392 12.39 -11.63 6.06
CA GLN A 392 12.56 -13.04 6.38
C GLN A 392 13.30 -13.25 7.70
N ARG A 393 14.40 -12.52 7.93
CA ARG A 393 15.14 -12.58 9.20
C ARG A 393 14.27 -12.20 10.40
N ALA A 394 13.45 -11.16 10.26
CA ALA A 394 12.52 -10.74 11.31
C ALA A 394 11.45 -11.81 11.58
N ALA A 395 10.89 -12.39 10.52
CA ALA A 395 9.89 -13.46 10.62
C ALA A 395 10.47 -14.75 11.25
N GLU A 396 11.66 -15.17 10.82
CA GLU A 396 12.36 -16.32 11.38
C GLU A 396 12.63 -16.14 12.89
N ALA A 397 13.05 -14.94 13.31
CA ALA A 397 13.23 -14.64 14.73
C ALA A 397 11.92 -14.74 15.53
N LEU A 398 10.81 -14.23 15.00
CA LEU A 398 9.48 -14.35 15.64
C LEU A 398 9.00 -15.80 15.75
N ILE A 399 9.34 -16.64 14.78
CA ILE A 399 9.03 -18.08 14.80
C ILE A 399 9.88 -18.78 15.87
N GLU A 400 11.18 -18.51 15.92
CA GLU A 400 12.11 -19.10 16.89
C GLU A 400 11.78 -18.71 18.33
N GLU A 401 11.35 -17.46 18.54
CA GLU A 401 10.86 -16.97 19.84
C GLU A 401 9.50 -17.55 20.24
N GLY A 402 8.82 -18.25 19.33
CA GLY A 402 7.47 -18.79 19.54
C GLY A 402 6.37 -17.74 19.61
N THR A 403 6.64 -16.54 19.11
CA THR A 403 5.67 -15.43 19.06
C THR A 403 4.65 -15.63 17.95
N LEU A 404 5.11 -16.09 16.77
CA LEU A 404 4.28 -16.44 15.62
C LEU A 404 4.68 -17.84 15.10
N SER A 405 3.82 -18.41 14.26
CA SER A 405 4.03 -19.75 13.68
C SER A 405 4.60 -19.63 12.26
N ALA A 406 5.35 -20.64 11.83
CA ALA A 406 5.82 -20.72 10.43
C ALA A 406 4.66 -20.70 9.42
N SER A 407 3.47 -21.17 9.79
CA SER A 407 2.28 -21.12 8.94
C SER A 407 1.70 -19.72 8.74
N ASP A 408 2.15 -18.74 9.53
CA ASP A 408 1.73 -17.33 9.40
C ASP A 408 2.49 -16.59 8.30
N PHE A 409 3.51 -17.22 7.72
CA PHE A 409 4.42 -16.62 6.73
C PHE A 409 4.45 -17.42 5.43
N PRO A 410 4.94 -16.83 4.33
CA PRO A 410 5.27 -17.59 3.12
C PRO A 410 6.29 -18.69 3.44
N ASP A 411 6.24 -19.78 2.68
CA ASP A 411 7.33 -20.75 2.69
C ASP A 411 8.59 -20.12 2.06
N PHE A 412 9.47 -19.57 2.87
CA PHE A 412 10.66 -18.87 2.43
C PHE A 412 11.60 -19.71 1.57
N ALA A 413 11.55 -21.05 1.71
CA ALA A 413 12.35 -21.95 0.89
C ALA A 413 11.85 -22.02 -0.58
N GLN A 414 10.57 -21.72 -0.79
CA GLN A 414 9.91 -21.74 -2.10
C GLN A 414 9.60 -20.33 -2.62
N GLU A 415 9.79 -19.28 -1.80
CA GLU A 415 9.39 -17.93 -2.14
C GLU A 415 10.30 -17.32 -3.21
N SER A 416 9.69 -16.87 -4.30
CA SER A 416 10.40 -16.30 -5.46
C SER A 416 10.37 -14.75 -5.49
N GLY A 417 9.64 -14.13 -4.58
CA GLY A 417 9.36 -12.70 -4.60
C GLY A 417 8.24 -12.28 -5.56
N PHE A 418 7.52 -13.24 -6.13
CA PHE A 418 6.39 -12.99 -7.02
C PHE A 418 5.11 -13.53 -6.41
N ARG A 419 4.11 -12.66 -6.28
CA ARG A 419 2.76 -13.12 -5.93
C ARG A 419 2.22 -14.08 -6.98
N PRO A 420 1.29 -14.96 -6.64
CA PRO A 420 0.53 -15.70 -7.63
C PRO A 420 -0.07 -14.74 -8.67
N PRO A 421 -0.24 -15.19 -9.93
CA PRO A 421 -0.80 -14.34 -10.98
C PRO A 421 -2.11 -13.68 -10.55
N GLN A 422 -2.17 -12.35 -10.70
CA GLN A 422 -3.33 -11.54 -10.35
C GLN A 422 -4.29 -11.46 -11.52
N THR A 423 -5.54 -11.86 -11.32
CA THR A 423 -6.57 -11.95 -12.38
C THR A 423 -7.79 -11.09 -12.11
N HIS A 424 -7.87 -10.43 -10.95
CA HIS A 424 -9.01 -9.65 -10.53
C HIS A 424 -8.73 -8.15 -10.62
N PHE A 425 -8.48 -7.70 -11.87
CA PHE A 425 -8.46 -6.29 -12.22
C PHE A 425 -9.80 -5.89 -12.86
N ILE A 426 -10.21 -4.64 -12.69
CA ILE A 426 -11.48 -4.12 -13.21
C ILE A 426 -11.62 -4.24 -14.74
N ASP A 427 -10.51 -4.24 -15.48
CA ASP A 427 -10.41 -4.43 -16.93
C ASP A 427 -10.10 -5.87 -17.34
N GLN A 428 -9.96 -6.79 -16.36
CA GLN A 428 -9.65 -8.22 -16.54
C GLN A 428 -8.25 -8.49 -17.13
N ILE A 429 -7.37 -7.50 -17.18
CA ILE A 429 -5.98 -7.69 -17.60
C ILE A 429 -5.23 -8.45 -16.50
N ARG A 430 -4.57 -9.56 -16.89
CA ARG A 430 -3.77 -10.37 -15.97
C ARG A 430 -2.40 -9.76 -15.71
N TYR A 431 -1.96 -9.82 -14.47
CA TYR A 431 -0.64 -9.38 -14.03
C TYR A 431 0.08 -10.46 -13.22
N ASP A 432 1.37 -10.69 -13.48
CA ASP A 432 2.24 -11.58 -12.72
C ASP A 432 3.64 -11.01 -12.41
N GLY A 433 3.96 -9.84 -12.94
CA GLY A 433 5.25 -9.15 -12.76
C GLY A 433 6.42 -9.74 -13.57
N ARG A 434 6.23 -10.85 -14.28
CA ARG A 434 7.34 -11.58 -14.94
C ARG A 434 7.72 -11.01 -16.30
N SER A 435 6.81 -10.33 -16.97
CA SER A 435 6.98 -9.77 -18.31
C SER A 435 6.42 -8.36 -18.38
N PRO A 436 7.07 -7.36 -17.76
CA PRO A 436 6.58 -5.99 -17.66
C PRO A 436 6.20 -5.36 -19.00
N ASN A 437 7.03 -5.52 -20.04
CA ASN A 437 6.75 -4.96 -21.37
C ASN A 437 5.54 -5.64 -22.04
N ALA A 438 5.38 -6.96 -21.92
CA ALA A 438 4.21 -7.67 -22.43
C ALA A 438 2.93 -7.25 -21.67
N TYR A 439 3.03 -6.98 -20.37
CA TYR A 439 1.91 -6.44 -19.58
C TYR A 439 1.49 -5.05 -20.10
N LEU A 440 2.45 -4.14 -20.33
CA LEU A 440 2.19 -2.80 -20.86
C LEU A 440 1.50 -2.81 -22.24
N GLN A 441 1.79 -3.79 -23.10
CA GLN A 441 1.18 -3.91 -24.43
C GLN A 441 -0.34 -4.15 -24.38
N GLN A 442 -0.88 -4.65 -23.26
CA GLN A 442 -2.30 -5.01 -23.13
C GLN A 442 -3.21 -3.80 -22.95
N PHE A 443 -2.68 -2.64 -22.53
CA PHE A 443 -3.49 -1.47 -22.25
C PHE A 443 -3.90 -0.72 -23.52
N ALA A 444 -5.18 -0.34 -23.60
CA ALA A 444 -5.68 0.51 -24.69
C ALA A 444 -5.16 1.96 -24.56
N ILE A 445 -5.09 2.47 -23.33
CA ILE A 445 -4.61 3.83 -23.01
C ILE A 445 -3.35 3.71 -22.16
N GLY A 446 -2.27 4.34 -22.58
CA GLY A 446 -0.97 4.35 -21.93
C GLY A 446 0.18 4.07 -22.90
N LEU A 447 1.41 4.44 -22.53
CA LEU A 447 2.61 4.12 -23.29
C LEU A 447 2.91 2.62 -23.20
N LYS A 448 3.21 2.00 -24.34
CA LYS A 448 3.31 0.54 -24.48
C LYS A 448 4.73 0.01 -24.69
N GLY A 449 5.68 0.87 -24.97
CA GLY A 449 7.03 0.42 -25.27
C GLY A 449 7.89 1.55 -25.79
N SER A 450 8.18 1.54 -27.09
CA SER A 450 9.06 2.52 -27.75
C SER A 450 8.42 3.88 -28.02
N GLU A 451 7.12 4.06 -27.73
CA GLU A 451 6.48 5.35 -27.90
C GLU A 451 7.13 6.40 -26.99
N SER A 452 7.33 7.58 -27.54
CA SER A 452 7.71 8.79 -26.81
C SER A 452 6.50 9.73 -26.70
N LEU A 453 6.50 10.58 -25.69
CA LEU A 453 5.51 11.65 -25.52
C LEU A 453 5.75 12.77 -26.53
#